data_6e097cd76892e2d85178e7cb9747f858
#
_entry.id   6e097cd76892e2d85178e7cb9747f858
#
_cell.length_a   1.000
_cell.length_b   1.000
_cell.length_c   1.000
_cell.angle_alpha   90.00
_cell.angle_beta   90.00
_cell.angle_gamma   90.00
#
_symmetry.space_group_name_H-M   'P 1'
#
loop_
_entity.id
_entity.type
_entity.pdbx_description
1 polymer ?
#
loop_
_entity_poly.entity_id
_entity_poly.type
_entity_poly.pdbx_seq_one_letter_code
_entity_poly.pdbx_strand_id
1 'polypeptide(L)'
;FYARMLSKNPELRNVFNQAHQARGAQQQALAAAVLAYAQNIEHPENLLGAVKQIAQRHCSLGIRAEQYQIVGHHLIESIKEVLGAAATLELIDAWTAAYGMLADILIKAEQDIYNQQTAAQGGWSGWRPFECVNRVQESEDVVSFYFRPTDGGPVPSYLPGQYTTVRVFSKAMQIAQPRQYTLSQAAGSGMLRISVKLVLGTQGAPDGLVSSILHNRVKVGDVVELSAPTG
;
A
#
# COMPACT_ATOMS: atom_id res chain seq x y z
N PHE A 1 4.44 13.17 -13.67
CA PHE A 1 5.14 12.58 -12.53
C PHE A 1 5.11 11.04 -12.56
N TYR A 2 3.98 10.36 -12.34
CA TYR A 2 3.91 8.89 -12.25
C TYR A 2 4.40 8.18 -13.50
N ALA A 3 4.03 8.65 -14.70
CA ALA A 3 4.49 8.06 -15.95
C ALA A 3 6.03 8.06 -16.04
N ARG A 4 6.65 9.19 -15.70
CA ARG A 4 8.11 9.32 -15.64
C ARG A 4 8.71 8.37 -14.59
N MET A 5 8.21 8.40 -13.36
CA MET A 5 8.71 7.60 -12.25
C MET A 5 8.66 6.11 -12.57
N LEU A 6 7.49 5.61 -12.99
CA LEU A 6 7.30 4.18 -13.28
C LEU A 6 7.99 3.69 -14.56
N SER A 7 8.32 4.59 -15.49
CA SER A 7 9.14 4.23 -16.65
C SER A 7 10.62 4.09 -16.31
N LYS A 8 11.13 4.92 -15.39
CA LYS A 8 12.53 4.90 -14.97
C LYS A 8 12.80 3.95 -13.80
N ASN A 9 11.78 3.64 -13.02
CA ASN A 9 11.83 2.74 -11.85
C ASN A 9 10.71 1.69 -11.96
N PRO A 10 10.84 0.72 -12.89
CA PRO A 10 9.76 -0.25 -13.17
C PRO A 10 9.45 -1.17 -11.99
N GLU A 11 10.37 -1.37 -11.05
CA GLU A 11 10.19 -2.13 -9.80
C GLU A 11 9.08 -1.53 -8.92
N LEU A 12 8.86 -0.22 -8.98
CA LEU A 12 7.79 0.46 -8.24
C LEU A 12 6.38 0.05 -8.69
N ARG A 13 6.24 -0.56 -9.87
CA ARG A 13 4.95 -1.13 -10.32
C ARG A 13 4.43 -2.24 -9.41
N ASN A 14 5.34 -2.89 -8.67
CA ASN A 14 4.97 -3.91 -7.68
C ASN A 14 4.35 -3.33 -6.39
N VAL A 15 4.54 -2.05 -6.15
CA VAL A 15 4.04 -1.35 -4.96
C VAL A 15 2.77 -0.56 -5.29
N PHE A 16 2.76 0.11 -6.45
CA PHE A 16 1.65 0.95 -6.88
C PHE A 16 0.51 0.12 -7.50
N ASN A 17 -0.71 0.38 -7.01
CA ASN A 17 -1.91 -0.22 -7.55
C ASN A 17 -2.19 0.29 -8.97
N GLN A 18 -2.08 -0.59 -9.97
CA GLN A 18 -2.26 -0.24 -11.38
C GLN A 18 -3.67 0.30 -11.70
N ALA A 19 -4.71 -0.20 -11.04
CA ALA A 19 -6.07 0.29 -11.24
C ALA A 19 -6.26 1.73 -10.73
N HIS A 20 -5.60 2.12 -9.63
CA HIS A 20 -5.62 3.49 -9.14
C HIS A 20 -4.78 4.42 -10.01
N GLN A 21 -3.71 3.90 -10.62
CA GLN A 21 -2.92 4.64 -11.61
C GLN A 21 -3.77 5.00 -12.84
N ALA A 22 -4.49 4.03 -13.39
CA ALA A 22 -5.32 4.22 -14.57
C ALA A 22 -6.47 5.23 -14.35
N ARG A 23 -6.97 5.36 -13.11
CA ARG A 23 -8.07 6.28 -12.74
C ARG A 23 -7.60 7.65 -12.25
N GLY A 24 -6.29 7.90 -12.16
CA GLY A 24 -5.74 9.17 -11.65
C GLY A 24 -5.87 9.39 -10.15
N ALA A 25 -6.40 8.43 -9.39
CA ALA A 25 -6.66 8.59 -7.96
C ALA A 25 -5.38 8.78 -7.12
N GLN A 26 -4.28 8.14 -7.50
CA GLN A 26 -2.99 8.31 -6.80
C GLN A 26 -2.37 9.68 -7.10
N GLN A 27 -2.53 10.17 -8.33
CA GLN A 27 -2.06 11.49 -8.73
C GLN A 27 -2.76 12.59 -7.92
N GLN A 28 -4.09 12.49 -7.79
CA GLN A 28 -4.88 13.41 -6.98
C GLN A 28 -4.51 13.33 -5.49
N ALA A 29 -4.32 12.13 -4.96
CA ALA A 29 -3.93 11.95 -3.56
C ALA A 29 -2.57 12.57 -3.24
N LEU A 30 -1.56 12.40 -4.12
CA LEU A 30 -0.26 13.03 -3.95
C LEU A 30 -0.37 14.56 -4.03
N ALA A 31 -1.06 15.08 -5.04
CA ALA A 31 -1.24 16.54 -5.19
C ALA A 31 -1.95 17.14 -3.96
N ALA A 32 -2.99 16.48 -3.45
CA ALA A 32 -3.69 16.90 -2.25
C ALA A 32 -2.80 16.86 -1.00
N ALA A 33 -1.97 15.84 -0.85
CA ALA A 33 -1.05 15.72 0.28
C ALA A 33 0.03 16.81 0.25
N VAL A 34 0.61 17.10 -0.92
CA VAL A 34 1.60 18.17 -1.10
C VAL A 34 0.98 19.54 -0.83
N LEU A 35 -0.23 19.79 -1.34
CA LEU A 35 -0.95 21.04 -1.09
C LEU A 35 -1.28 21.22 0.39
N ALA A 36 -1.83 20.19 1.03
CA ALA A 36 -2.16 20.22 2.46
C ALA A 36 -0.91 20.49 3.31
N TYR A 37 0.22 19.89 2.96
CA TYR A 37 1.48 20.15 3.63
C TYR A 37 1.95 21.60 3.45
N ALA A 38 1.94 22.10 2.22
CA ALA A 38 2.34 23.49 1.94
C ALA A 38 1.46 24.52 2.68
N GLN A 39 0.15 24.25 2.80
CA GLN A 39 -0.79 25.10 3.54
C GLN A 39 -0.62 25.07 5.06
N ASN A 40 0.02 24.02 5.59
CA ASN A 40 0.21 23.80 7.03
C ASN A 40 1.69 23.74 7.41
N ILE A 41 2.59 24.33 6.62
CA ILE A 41 4.04 24.22 6.85
C ILE A 41 4.48 24.81 8.19
N GLU A 42 3.79 25.85 8.66
CA GLU A 42 4.02 26.48 9.97
C GLU A 42 3.31 25.75 11.13
N HIS A 43 2.34 24.87 10.81
CA HIS A 43 1.50 24.15 11.76
C HIS A 43 1.39 22.66 11.39
N PRO A 44 2.52 21.91 11.32
CA PRO A 44 2.53 20.51 10.90
C PRO A 44 1.71 19.59 11.82
N GLU A 45 1.44 20.01 13.05
CA GLU A 45 0.55 19.30 13.99
C GLU A 45 -0.87 19.11 13.46
N ASN A 46 -1.36 20.00 12.59
CA ASN A 46 -2.66 19.87 11.93
C ASN A 46 -2.74 18.65 11.00
N LEU A 47 -1.60 18.11 10.61
CA LEU A 47 -1.48 16.99 9.67
C LEU A 47 -1.29 15.63 10.36
N LEU A 48 -1.16 15.58 11.69
CA LEU A 48 -0.87 14.34 12.42
C LEU A 48 -1.84 13.20 12.10
N GLY A 49 -3.14 13.50 11.97
CA GLY A 49 -4.14 12.51 11.59
C GLY A 49 -3.92 11.96 10.18
N ALA A 50 -3.63 12.82 9.22
CA ALA A 50 -3.35 12.45 7.84
C ALA A 50 -2.01 11.66 7.74
N VAL A 51 -0.98 12.12 8.43
CA VAL A 51 0.33 11.43 8.51
C VAL A 51 0.15 10.01 9.03
N LYS A 52 -0.62 9.82 10.12
CA LYS A 52 -0.88 8.49 10.68
C LYS A 52 -1.57 7.57 9.66
N GLN A 53 -2.60 8.05 8.98
CA GLN A 53 -3.31 7.26 7.97
C GLN A 53 -2.42 6.91 6.77
N ILE A 54 -1.62 7.87 6.29
CA ILE A 54 -0.67 7.64 5.19
C ILE A 54 0.37 6.60 5.61
N ALA A 55 0.99 6.76 6.78
CA ALA A 55 2.01 5.85 7.30
C ALA A 55 1.48 4.42 7.48
N GLN A 56 0.26 4.24 8.03
CA GLN A 56 -0.41 2.94 8.13
C GLN A 56 -0.55 2.29 6.74
N ARG A 57 -1.02 3.06 5.76
CA ARG A 57 -1.19 2.57 4.41
C ARG A 57 0.14 2.22 3.74
N HIS A 58 1.16 3.03 3.92
CA HIS A 58 2.49 2.79 3.38
C HIS A 58 3.11 1.52 3.99
N CYS A 59 3.04 1.35 5.30
CA CYS A 59 3.50 0.14 5.97
C CYS A 59 2.78 -1.12 5.46
N SER A 60 1.47 -1.04 5.22
CA SER A 60 0.71 -2.16 4.66
C SER A 60 1.13 -2.54 3.23
N LEU A 61 1.74 -1.62 2.50
CA LEU A 61 2.27 -1.83 1.14
C LEU A 61 3.76 -2.17 1.14
N GLY A 62 4.42 -2.17 2.29
CA GLY A 62 5.84 -2.43 2.42
C GLY A 62 6.73 -1.29 1.93
N ILE A 63 6.24 -0.05 1.98
CA ILE A 63 7.03 1.15 1.61
C ILE A 63 8.25 1.26 2.54
N ARG A 64 9.40 1.64 1.97
CA ARG A 64 10.67 1.83 2.67
C ARG A 64 11.22 3.23 2.43
N ALA A 65 12.09 3.68 3.34
CA ALA A 65 12.68 5.02 3.32
C ALA A 65 13.38 5.36 1.98
N GLU A 66 14.03 4.38 1.35
CA GLU A 66 14.75 4.56 0.09
C GLU A 66 13.84 4.99 -1.06
N GLN A 67 12.56 4.61 -1.01
CA GLN A 67 11.59 4.95 -2.05
C GLN A 67 11.19 6.43 -2.03
N TYR A 68 11.32 7.10 -0.87
CA TYR A 68 11.07 8.53 -0.76
C TYR A 68 12.03 9.37 -1.59
N GLN A 69 13.29 8.95 -1.69
CA GLN A 69 14.30 9.64 -2.54
C GLN A 69 13.90 9.56 -4.01
N ILE A 70 13.44 8.38 -4.47
CA ILE A 70 12.97 8.19 -5.85
C ILE A 70 11.76 9.09 -6.14
N VAL A 71 10.77 9.06 -5.24
CA VAL A 71 9.55 9.89 -5.37
C VAL A 71 9.91 11.37 -5.38
N GLY A 72 10.75 11.83 -4.45
CA GLY A 72 11.20 13.22 -4.35
C GLY A 72 11.90 13.70 -5.62
N HIS A 73 12.87 12.94 -6.11
CA HIS A 73 13.57 13.26 -7.36
C HIS A 73 12.57 13.47 -8.51
N HIS A 74 11.66 12.52 -8.73
CA HIS A 74 10.72 12.63 -9.84
C HIS A 74 9.65 13.71 -9.63
N LEU A 75 9.30 14.03 -8.38
CA LEU A 75 8.40 15.13 -8.06
C LEU A 75 9.03 16.47 -8.45
N ILE A 76 10.26 16.72 -8.01
CA ILE A 76 10.99 17.96 -8.31
C ILE A 76 11.22 18.11 -9.82
N GLU A 77 11.62 17.06 -10.50
CA GLU A 77 11.77 17.09 -11.96
C GLU A 77 10.45 17.38 -12.69
N SER A 78 9.35 16.88 -12.19
CA SER A 78 8.02 17.17 -12.76
C SER A 78 7.57 18.61 -12.50
N ILE A 79 7.91 19.18 -11.35
CA ILE A 79 7.68 20.61 -11.06
C ILE A 79 8.47 21.48 -12.05
N LYS A 80 9.74 21.17 -12.29
CA LYS A 80 10.58 21.88 -13.28
C LYS A 80 9.97 21.84 -14.69
N GLU A 81 9.52 20.65 -15.10
CA GLU A 81 8.90 20.48 -16.42
C GLU A 81 7.60 21.30 -16.59
N VAL A 82 6.75 21.29 -15.57
CA VAL A 82 5.44 22.00 -15.63
C VAL A 82 5.61 23.51 -15.59
N LEU A 83 6.52 24.00 -14.74
CA LEU A 83 6.73 25.44 -14.56
C LEU A 83 7.66 26.05 -15.61
N GLY A 84 8.51 25.26 -16.27
CA GLY A 84 9.46 25.76 -17.27
C GLY A 84 10.33 26.90 -16.74
N ALA A 85 10.30 28.05 -17.38
CA ALA A 85 11.10 29.22 -16.97
C ALA A 85 10.69 29.80 -15.60
N ALA A 86 9.51 29.49 -15.07
CA ALA A 86 9.10 29.90 -13.73
C ALA A 86 9.71 29.02 -12.61
N ALA A 87 10.36 27.91 -12.95
CA ALA A 87 11.06 27.05 -11.99
C ALA A 87 12.42 27.67 -11.60
N THR A 88 12.40 28.75 -10.84
CA THR A 88 13.62 29.39 -10.35
C THR A 88 14.36 28.45 -9.38
N LEU A 89 15.67 28.67 -9.20
CA LEU A 89 16.47 27.88 -8.23
C LEU A 89 15.88 27.99 -6.81
N GLU A 90 15.53 29.20 -6.40
CA GLU A 90 14.94 29.46 -5.08
C GLU A 90 13.64 28.66 -4.88
N LEU A 91 12.77 28.62 -5.88
CA LEU A 91 11.51 27.84 -5.83
C LEU A 91 11.78 26.33 -5.74
N ILE A 92 12.72 25.83 -6.51
CA ILE A 92 13.09 24.41 -6.52
C ILE A 92 13.75 24.00 -5.19
N ASP A 93 14.60 24.84 -4.62
CA ASP A 93 15.22 24.60 -3.32
C ASP A 93 14.18 24.59 -2.20
N ALA A 94 13.21 25.52 -2.23
CA ALA A 94 12.09 25.56 -1.28
C ALA A 94 11.23 24.27 -1.36
N TRP A 95 10.87 23.81 -2.57
CA TRP A 95 10.12 22.57 -2.73
C TRP A 95 10.91 21.33 -2.33
N THR A 96 12.22 21.31 -2.59
CA THR A 96 13.12 20.23 -2.17
C THR A 96 13.18 20.14 -0.65
N ALA A 97 13.36 21.26 0.03
CA ALA A 97 13.37 21.33 1.49
C ALA A 97 12.00 20.91 2.08
N ALA A 98 10.89 21.43 1.56
CA ALA A 98 9.55 21.09 2.02
C ALA A 98 9.24 19.59 1.85
N TYR A 99 9.59 19.00 0.69
CA TYR A 99 9.43 17.56 0.48
C TYR A 99 10.31 16.75 1.44
N GLY A 100 11.55 17.17 1.69
CA GLY A 100 12.46 16.50 2.62
C GLY A 100 11.86 16.43 4.03
N MET A 101 11.33 17.54 4.53
CA MET A 101 10.68 17.58 5.85
C MET A 101 9.45 16.66 5.93
N LEU A 102 8.60 16.65 4.89
CA LEU A 102 7.44 15.76 4.84
C LEU A 102 7.88 14.28 4.79
N ALA A 103 8.89 13.96 4.00
CA ALA A 103 9.45 12.62 3.91
C ALA A 103 9.98 12.14 5.26
N ASP A 104 10.75 12.97 5.98
CA ASP A 104 11.29 12.65 7.31
C ASP A 104 10.17 12.36 8.33
N ILE A 105 9.10 13.16 8.33
CA ILE A 105 7.93 12.95 9.18
C ILE A 105 7.28 11.58 8.90
N LEU A 106 7.05 11.26 7.63
CA LEU A 106 6.43 10.00 7.22
C LEU A 106 7.34 8.80 7.49
N ILE A 107 8.62 8.88 7.15
CA ILE A 107 9.61 7.82 7.40
C ILE A 107 9.68 7.49 8.90
N LYS A 108 9.70 8.51 9.75
CA LYS A 108 9.68 8.32 11.20
C LYS A 108 8.40 7.63 11.68
N ALA A 109 7.24 8.09 11.22
CA ALA A 109 5.95 7.50 11.59
C ALA A 109 5.85 6.03 11.11
N GLU A 110 6.35 5.73 9.92
CA GLU A 110 6.39 4.38 9.36
C GLU A 110 7.36 3.48 10.14
N GLN A 111 8.53 3.99 10.50
CA GLN A 111 9.49 3.26 11.32
C GLN A 111 8.91 2.87 12.69
N ASP A 112 8.17 3.78 13.32
CA ASP A 112 7.49 3.50 14.60
C ASP A 112 6.44 2.38 14.43
N ILE A 113 5.68 2.38 13.32
CA ILE A 113 4.71 1.31 13.01
C ILE A 113 5.44 -0.02 12.77
N TYR A 114 6.50 -0.04 11.97
CA TYR A 114 7.28 -1.25 11.72
C TYR A 114 7.89 -1.84 13.00
N ASN A 115 8.40 -0.97 13.88
CA ASN A 115 8.93 -1.38 15.18
C ASN A 115 7.84 -2.01 16.07
N GLN A 116 6.66 -1.41 16.12
CA GLN A 116 5.50 -1.96 16.85
C GLN A 116 5.05 -3.30 16.26
N GLN A 117 4.98 -3.41 14.93
CA GLN A 117 4.61 -4.66 14.27
C GLN A 117 5.58 -5.79 14.57
N THR A 118 6.89 -5.53 14.54
CA THR A 118 7.91 -6.55 14.81
C THR A 118 8.04 -6.90 16.29
N ALA A 119 7.75 -5.97 17.19
CA ALA A 119 7.77 -6.21 18.64
C ALA A 119 6.54 -7.02 19.12
N ALA A 120 5.44 -7.03 18.38
CA ALA A 120 4.25 -7.80 18.73
C ALA A 120 4.53 -9.31 18.64
N GLN A 121 3.98 -10.09 19.56
CA GLN A 121 4.09 -11.55 19.51
C GLN A 121 3.49 -12.09 18.19
N GLY A 122 4.29 -12.78 17.40
CA GLY A 122 3.90 -13.28 16.09
C GLY A 122 3.85 -12.21 15.00
N GLY A 123 4.30 -10.99 15.31
CA GLY A 123 4.34 -9.87 14.38
C GLY A 123 5.50 -9.96 13.38
N TRP A 124 5.40 -9.19 12.31
CA TRP A 124 6.44 -9.10 11.28
C TRP A 124 6.38 -7.75 10.58
N SER A 125 7.41 -7.44 9.82
CA SER A 125 7.47 -6.28 8.93
C SER A 125 7.64 -6.74 7.49
N GLY A 126 6.98 -6.05 6.56
CA GLY A 126 7.00 -6.41 5.14
C GLY A 126 6.08 -7.58 4.81
N TRP A 127 6.55 -8.48 3.97
CA TRP A 127 5.77 -9.60 3.42
C TRP A 127 6.13 -10.92 4.09
N ARG A 128 5.11 -11.65 4.54
CA ARG A 128 5.26 -12.98 5.12
C ARG A 128 4.42 -13.97 4.31
N PRO A 129 4.96 -15.15 3.96
CA PRO A 129 4.21 -16.14 3.20
C PRO A 129 3.18 -16.85 4.09
N PHE A 130 1.97 -17.01 3.53
CA PHE A 130 0.83 -17.66 4.16
C PHE A 130 0.21 -18.67 3.21
N GLU A 131 -0.09 -19.86 3.70
CA GLU A 131 -0.83 -20.89 2.99
C GLU A 131 -2.33 -20.67 3.12
N CYS A 132 -3.05 -20.74 2.02
CA CYS A 132 -4.51 -20.80 2.02
C CYS A 132 -4.95 -22.18 2.53
N VAL A 133 -5.42 -22.27 3.75
CA VAL A 133 -5.81 -23.54 4.39
C VAL A 133 -7.30 -23.86 4.26
N ASN A 134 -8.12 -22.87 3.93
CA ASN A 134 -9.55 -23.06 3.69
C ASN A 134 -10.12 -21.95 2.81
N ARG A 135 -11.18 -22.29 2.07
CA ARG A 135 -12.00 -21.37 1.27
C ARG A 135 -13.48 -21.67 1.53
N VAL A 136 -14.26 -20.62 1.76
CA VAL A 136 -15.71 -20.72 1.98
C VAL A 136 -16.42 -19.78 1.02
N GLN A 137 -17.33 -20.31 0.23
CA GLN A 137 -18.24 -19.49 -0.59
C GLN A 137 -19.29 -18.89 0.34
N GLU A 138 -19.30 -17.57 0.49
CA GLU A 138 -20.22 -16.85 1.38
C GLU A 138 -21.48 -16.41 0.62
N SER A 139 -21.32 -15.99 -0.63
CA SER A 139 -22.39 -15.63 -1.55
C SER A 139 -21.96 -15.91 -3.00
N GLU A 140 -22.79 -15.57 -3.97
CA GLU A 140 -22.48 -15.75 -5.39
C GLU A 140 -21.13 -15.14 -5.81
N ASP A 141 -20.79 -13.99 -5.25
CA ASP A 141 -19.62 -13.20 -5.63
C ASP A 141 -18.61 -12.96 -4.48
N VAL A 142 -18.81 -13.58 -3.29
CA VAL A 142 -17.93 -13.44 -2.14
C VAL A 142 -17.37 -14.77 -1.69
N VAL A 143 -16.04 -14.82 -1.55
CA VAL A 143 -15.31 -15.97 -1.00
C VAL A 143 -14.49 -15.51 0.21
N SER A 144 -14.57 -16.25 1.30
CA SER A 144 -13.67 -16.10 2.45
C SER A 144 -12.47 -17.04 2.30
N PHE A 145 -11.29 -16.49 2.53
CA PHE A 145 -10.01 -17.19 2.51
C PHE A 145 -9.44 -17.21 3.92
N TYR A 146 -8.94 -18.36 4.35
CA TYR A 146 -8.28 -18.56 5.64
C TYR A 146 -6.81 -18.84 5.40
N PHE A 147 -5.95 -18.04 6.00
CA PHE A 147 -4.51 -18.08 5.78
C PHE A 147 -3.76 -18.40 7.07
N ARG A 148 -2.85 -19.35 7.00
CA ARG A 148 -1.93 -19.73 8.09
C ARG A 148 -0.49 -19.47 7.67
N PRO A 149 0.37 -18.95 8.58
CA PRO A 149 1.78 -18.76 8.26
C PRO A 149 2.46 -20.07 7.84
N THR A 150 3.23 -20.05 6.76
CA THR A 150 3.95 -21.23 6.26
C THR A 150 5.08 -21.67 7.18
N ASP A 151 5.61 -20.76 7.99
CA ASP A 151 6.67 -21.01 8.99
C ASP A 151 6.14 -21.61 10.30
N GLY A 152 4.82 -21.83 10.41
CA GLY A 152 4.18 -22.37 11.61
C GLY A 152 4.18 -21.43 12.82
N GLY A 153 4.72 -20.21 12.68
CA GLY A 153 4.76 -19.23 13.77
C GLY A 153 3.38 -18.63 14.07
N PRO A 154 3.23 -17.96 15.22
CA PRO A 154 1.97 -17.35 15.61
C PRO A 154 1.59 -16.17 14.70
N VAL A 155 0.33 -15.76 14.76
CA VAL A 155 -0.21 -14.55 14.16
C VAL A 155 -0.45 -13.53 15.28
N PRO A 156 -0.12 -12.24 15.08
CA PRO A 156 -0.33 -11.23 16.11
C PRO A 156 -1.82 -11.01 16.39
N SER A 157 -2.11 -10.51 17.56
CA SER A 157 -3.42 -9.97 17.86
C SER A 157 -3.70 -8.74 17.00
N TYR A 158 -4.96 -8.51 16.64
CA TYR A 158 -5.41 -7.35 15.87
C TYR A 158 -6.79 -6.89 16.34
N LEU A 159 -7.11 -5.64 16.05
CA LEU A 159 -8.37 -5.01 16.43
C LEU A 159 -9.41 -5.14 15.31
N PRO A 160 -10.70 -5.13 15.65
CA PRO A 160 -11.78 -5.01 14.65
C PRO A 160 -11.57 -3.79 13.75
N GLY A 161 -11.74 -3.97 12.44
CA GLY A 161 -11.52 -2.94 11.43
C GLY A 161 -10.11 -2.93 10.83
N GLN A 162 -9.12 -3.55 11.47
CA GLN A 162 -7.79 -3.71 10.87
C GLN A 162 -7.84 -4.60 9.64
N TYR A 163 -6.87 -4.37 8.74
CA TYR A 163 -6.76 -5.06 7.46
C TYR A 163 -5.35 -5.61 7.24
N THR A 164 -5.23 -6.56 6.35
CA THR A 164 -3.97 -7.03 5.78
C THR A 164 -3.93 -6.72 4.29
N THR A 165 -2.75 -6.55 3.75
CA THR A 165 -2.56 -6.48 2.29
C THR A 165 -2.17 -7.85 1.78
N VAL A 166 -2.93 -8.37 0.83
CA VAL A 166 -2.57 -9.56 0.06
C VAL A 166 -1.76 -9.11 -1.16
N ARG A 167 -0.60 -9.72 -1.39
CA ARG A 167 0.21 -9.53 -2.57
C ARG A 167 0.18 -10.79 -3.43
N VAL A 168 -0.31 -10.66 -4.66
CA VAL A 168 -0.38 -11.76 -5.62
C VAL A 168 0.41 -11.40 -6.88
N PHE A 169 1.03 -12.41 -7.51
CA PHE A 169 1.75 -12.21 -8.76
C PHE A 169 0.82 -12.36 -9.97
N SER A 170 0.76 -11.32 -10.80
CA SER A 170 0.05 -11.35 -12.08
C SER A 170 0.97 -11.85 -13.18
N LYS A 171 0.74 -13.08 -13.65
CA LYS A 171 1.49 -13.65 -14.78
C LYS A 171 1.32 -12.85 -16.06
N ALA A 172 0.14 -12.24 -16.28
CA ALA A 172 -0.13 -11.45 -17.48
C ALA A 172 0.66 -10.14 -17.51
N MET A 173 0.86 -9.51 -16.35
CA MET A 173 1.55 -8.22 -16.22
C MET A 173 3.02 -8.37 -15.77
N GLN A 174 3.45 -9.57 -15.37
CA GLN A 174 4.78 -9.87 -14.81
C GLN A 174 5.13 -8.98 -13.60
N ILE A 175 4.14 -8.65 -12.78
CA ILE A 175 4.29 -7.83 -11.58
C ILE A 175 3.50 -8.39 -10.42
N ALA A 176 3.97 -8.12 -9.19
CA ALA A 176 3.19 -8.34 -7.97
C ALA A 176 2.17 -7.21 -7.80
N GLN A 177 0.97 -7.55 -7.34
CA GLN A 177 -0.09 -6.57 -7.10
C GLN A 177 -0.64 -6.70 -5.69
N PRO A 178 -0.52 -5.65 -4.88
CA PRO A 178 -1.05 -5.60 -3.53
C PRO A 178 -2.52 -5.17 -3.52
N ARG A 179 -3.31 -5.71 -2.56
CA ARG A 179 -4.68 -5.29 -2.27
C ARG A 179 -5.00 -5.46 -0.80
N GLN A 180 -5.56 -4.43 -0.20
CA GLN A 180 -5.97 -4.40 1.19
C GLN A 180 -7.34 -5.06 1.37
N TYR A 181 -7.45 -5.94 2.39
CA TYR A 181 -8.69 -6.59 2.79
C TYR A 181 -8.81 -6.54 4.31
N THR A 182 -9.98 -6.10 4.78
CA THR A 182 -10.30 -6.11 6.21
C THR A 182 -10.27 -7.55 6.74
N LEU A 183 -9.69 -7.73 7.92
CA LEU A 183 -9.71 -9.00 8.62
C LEU A 183 -11.14 -9.28 9.11
N SER A 184 -11.72 -10.37 8.64
CA SER A 184 -13.14 -10.68 8.79
C SER A 184 -13.44 -11.76 9.83
N GLN A 185 -12.50 -11.98 10.78
CA GLN A 185 -12.70 -12.87 11.93
C GLN A 185 -12.03 -12.27 13.17
N ALA A 186 -12.40 -12.73 14.36
CA ALA A 186 -11.74 -12.33 15.59
C ALA A 186 -10.30 -12.84 15.65
N ALA A 187 -9.40 -12.08 16.28
CA ALA A 187 -8.04 -12.50 16.54
C ALA A 187 -7.99 -13.74 17.47
N GLY A 188 -6.85 -14.41 17.48
CA GLY A 188 -6.58 -15.55 18.39
C GLY A 188 -6.81 -16.94 17.80
N SER A 189 -7.27 -17.06 16.56
CA SER A 189 -7.44 -18.36 15.88
C SER A 189 -6.14 -18.96 15.32
N GLY A 190 -5.03 -18.23 15.35
CA GLY A 190 -3.77 -18.59 14.68
C GLY A 190 -3.81 -18.45 13.15
N MET A 191 -4.90 -17.87 12.60
CA MET A 191 -5.11 -17.66 11.17
C MET A 191 -5.59 -16.25 10.91
N LEU A 192 -5.41 -15.78 9.68
CA LEU A 192 -6.02 -14.56 9.16
C LEU A 192 -7.14 -14.93 8.18
N ARG A 193 -8.31 -14.33 8.34
CA ARG A 193 -9.43 -14.48 7.40
C ARG A 193 -9.70 -13.17 6.70
N ILE A 194 -9.85 -13.23 5.39
CA ILE A 194 -10.36 -12.14 4.57
C ILE A 194 -11.57 -12.62 3.78
N SER A 195 -12.54 -11.72 3.54
CA SER A 195 -13.68 -11.98 2.66
C SER A 195 -13.54 -11.11 1.42
N VAL A 196 -13.48 -11.73 0.27
CA VAL A 196 -13.14 -11.09 -1.00
C VAL A 196 -14.35 -11.12 -1.91
N LYS A 197 -14.85 -9.94 -2.28
CA LYS A 197 -15.84 -9.81 -3.33
C LYS A 197 -15.16 -9.83 -4.70
N LEU A 198 -15.66 -10.64 -5.61
CA LEU A 198 -15.25 -10.63 -7.01
C LEU A 198 -15.71 -9.31 -7.66
N VAL A 199 -14.77 -8.54 -8.15
CA VAL A 199 -15.05 -7.29 -8.87
C VAL A 199 -15.05 -7.59 -10.35
N LEU A 200 -16.22 -7.62 -10.95
CA LEU A 200 -16.38 -7.75 -12.39
C LEU A 200 -16.23 -6.38 -13.06
N GLY A 201 -15.67 -6.37 -14.25
CA GLY A 201 -15.57 -5.19 -15.09
C GLY A 201 -16.94 -4.70 -15.54
N THR A 202 -16.98 -3.42 -15.89
CA THR A 202 -18.13 -2.79 -16.54
C THR A 202 -17.68 -2.21 -17.87
N GLN A 203 -18.61 -1.68 -18.69
CA GLN A 203 -18.21 -0.99 -19.93
C GLN A 203 -17.16 0.09 -19.65
N GLY A 204 -15.94 -0.11 -20.18
CA GLY A 204 -14.79 0.78 -20.02
C GLY A 204 -13.88 0.54 -18.81
N ALA A 205 -14.15 -0.46 -17.97
CA ALA A 205 -13.28 -0.84 -16.86
C ALA A 205 -13.06 -2.36 -16.83
N PRO A 206 -11.80 -2.86 -16.71
CA PRO A 206 -11.50 -4.28 -16.62
C PRO A 206 -11.94 -4.85 -15.27
N ASP A 207 -11.97 -6.20 -15.21
CA ASP A 207 -12.15 -6.93 -13.95
C ASP A 207 -11.12 -6.52 -12.90
N GLY A 208 -11.50 -6.63 -11.63
CA GLY A 208 -10.60 -6.41 -10.50
C GLY A 208 -9.49 -7.46 -10.49
N LEU A 209 -8.26 -7.06 -10.84
CA LEU A 209 -7.13 -7.97 -11.04
C LEU A 209 -6.90 -8.91 -9.84
N VAL A 210 -6.77 -8.36 -8.64
CA VAL A 210 -6.44 -9.15 -7.44
C VAL A 210 -7.63 -10.02 -7.00
N SER A 211 -8.86 -9.48 -7.01
CA SER A 211 -10.05 -10.26 -6.69
C SER A 211 -10.24 -11.43 -7.64
N SER A 212 -10.01 -11.22 -8.96
CA SER A 212 -10.09 -12.29 -9.97
C SER A 212 -9.00 -13.36 -9.77
N ILE A 213 -7.77 -12.96 -9.42
CA ILE A 213 -6.70 -13.92 -9.12
C ILE A 213 -7.05 -14.76 -7.88
N LEU A 214 -7.52 -14.12 -6.81
CA LEU A 214 -7.93 -14.81 -5.58
C LEU A 214 -9.06 -15.79 -5.85
N HIS A 215 -10.13 -15.37 -6.52
CA HIS A 215 -11.27 -16.22 -6.80
C HIS A 215 -10.94 -17.40 -7.72
N ASN A 216 -10.19 -17.15 -8.80
CA ASN A 216 -10.04 -18.12 -9.90
C ASN A 216 -8.78 -18.98 -9.80
N ARG A 217 -7.75 -18.52 -9.07
CA ARG A 217 -6.43 -19.18 -9.07
C ARG A 217 -5.97 -19.63 -7.69
N VAL A 218 -6.27 -18.89 -6.61
CA VAL A 218 -5.83 -19.28 -5.27
C VAL A 218 -6.73 -20.40 -4.73
N LYS A 219 -6.13 -21.55 -4.47
CA LYS A 219 -6.76 -22.77 -3.95
C LYS A 219 -6.21 -23.11 -2.57
N VAL A 220 -6.84 -24.03 -1.87
CA VAL A 220 -6.30 -24.62 -0.64
C VAL A 220 -4.96 -25.27 -0.96
N GLY A 221 -3.94 -24.97 -0.17
CA GLY A 221 -2.54 -25.34 -0.36
C GLY A 221 -1.67 -24.30 -1.07
N ASP A 222 -2.28 -23.31 -1.74
CA ASP A 222 -1.50 -22.24 -2.39
C ASP A 222 -0.98 -21.23 -1.37
N VAL A 223 0.17 -20.65 -1.69
CA VAL A 223 0.84 -19.65 -0.86
C VAL A 223 0.68 -18.27 -1.46
N VAL A 224 0.31 -17.30 -0.61
CA VAL A 224 0.28 -15.87 -0.90
C VAL A 224 1.11 -15.11 0.12
N GLU A 225 1.46 -13.88 -0.18
CA GLU A 225 2.17 -13.00 0.77
C GLU A 225 1.20 -12.02 1.41
N LEU A 226 1.27 -11.88 2.73
CA LEU A 226 0.47 -10.96 3.50
C LEU A 226 1.35 -9.95 4.25
N SER A 227 0.85 -8.70 4.36
CA SER A 227 1.40 -7.72 5.29
C SER A 227 0.92 -8.01 6.72
N ALA A 228 1.64 -7.49 7.72
CA ALA A 228 1.12 -7.47 9.08
C ALA A 228 -0.22 -6.70 9.15
N PRO A 229 -1.11 -7.06 10.10
CA PRO A 229 -2.34 -6.31 10.36
C PRO A 229 -2.03 -4.83 10.62
N THR A 230 -2.83 -3.93 10.02
CA THR A 230 -2.61 -2.48 9.99
C THR A 230 -3.95 -1.74 10.01
N GLY A 231 -3.98 -0.46 10.39
CA GLY A 231 -5.18 0.39 10.39
C GLY A 231 -5.70 0.76 11.74
#